data_5946d8741831ffff7fe323d028673d34
#
_entry.id   5946d8741831ffff7fe323d028673d34
#
_cell.length_a   1.000
_cell.length_b   1.000
_cell.length_c   1.000
_cell.angle_alpha   90.00
_cell.angle_beta   90.00
_cell.angle_gamma   90.00
#
_symmetry.space_group_name_H-M   'P 1'
#
loop_
_entity.id
_entity.type
_entity.pdbx_description
1 polymer ?
#
loop_
_entity_poly.entity_id
_entity_poly.type
_entity_poly.pdbx_seq_one_letter_code
_entity_poly.pdbx_strand_id
1 'polypeptide(L)'
;MNGCMLCPRQCQIKREEGKRGFCGESDLVRLSRAALHMWEEPCISGTNGSGAVFFSGCTLRCVYCQNYHIANSEIGKTVSVERLSEIFLELQEQGANNINLVTPTHFVPQIIAALDQARKKGLNLPIVYNTSGYEKVETLRRLNG
;
A
#
# COMPACT_ATOMS: atom_id res chain seq x y z
N MET A 1 -11.65 -21.81 3.46
CA MET A 1 -11.02 -20.82 2.57
C MET A 1 -9.52 -21.00 2.65
N ASN A 2 -8.81 -20.95 1.53
CA ASN A 2 -7.36 -21.09 1.53
C ASN A 2 -6.73 -19.84 2.17
N GLY A 3 -5.70 -20.00 3.02
CA GLY A 3 -5.04 -18.90 3.68
C GLY A 3 -4.29 -17.97 2.70
N CYS A 4 -3.61 -16.94 3.21
CA CYS A 4 -2.99 -15.87 2.42
C CYS A 4 -1.93 -16.40 1.44
N MET A 5 -2.09 -16.06 0.16
CA MET A 5 -1.23 -16.43 -0.97
C MET A 5 -0.82 -15.20 -1.80
N LEU A 6 -0.93 -13.98 -1.25
CA LEU A 6 -0.74 -12.72 -2.00
C LEU A 6 0.69 -12.48 -2.48
N CYS A 7 1.68 -12.97 -1.76
CA CYS A 7 3.09 -12.77 -2.10
C CYS A 7 3.84 -14.11 -2.18
N PRO A 8 5.10 -14.14 -2.65
CA PRO A 8 5.89 -15.36 -2.76
C PRO A 8 6.11 -16.11 -1.42
N ARG A 9 5.88 -15.48 -0.28
CA ARG A 9 5.94 -16.14 1.04
C ARG A 9 4.89 -17.22 1.21
N GLN A 10 3.71 -17.07 0.59
CA GLN A 10 2.63 -18.07 0.60
C GLN A 10 2.41 -18.67 2.00
N CYS A 11 2.36 -17.83 3.01
CA CYS A 11 2.36 -18.24 4.42
C CYS A 11 1.07 -18.95 4.86
N GLN A 12 0.02 -18.94 4.04
CA GLN A 12 -1.27 -19.61 4.24
C GLN A 12 -1.95 -19.26 5.59
N ILE A 13 -1.61 -18.11 6.14
CA ILE A 13 -2.24 -17.59 7.36
C ILE A 13 -3.64 -17.08 7.02
N LYS A 14 -4.59 -17.34 7.90
CA LYS A 14 -5.96 -16.81 7.82
C LYS A 14 -5.99 -15.39 8.35
N ARG A 15 -5.68 -14.43 7.49
CA ARG A 15 -5.58 -13.02 7.84
C ARG A 15 -6.94 -12.42 8.22
N GLU A 16 -8.01 -12.92 7.62
CA GLU A 16 -9.40 -12.57 7.91
C GLU A 16 -9.84 -12.92 9.35
N GLU A 17 -9.12 -13.84 10.01
CA GLU A 17 -9.31 -14.18 11.42
C GLU A 17 -8.41 -13.32 12.35
N GLY A 18 -7.80 -12.25 11.84
CA GLY A 18 -6.88 -11.39 12.59
C GLY A 18 -5.46 -11.96 12.75
N LYS A 19 -5.18 -13.14 12.18
CA LYS A 19 -3.83 -13.72 12.22
C LYS A 19 -2.88 -12.94 11.32
N ARG A 20 -1.63 -12.80 11.76
CA ARG A 20 -0.61 -12.04 11.05
C ARG A 20 0.37 -12.97 10.33
N GLY A 21 0.65 -12.68 9.07
CA GLY A 21 1.62 -13.41 8.26
C GLY A 21 3.06 -12.94 8.51
N PHE A 22 3.98 -13.42 7.66
CA PHE A 22 5.39 -12.97 7.68
C PHE A 22 5.50 -11.44 7.54
N CYS A 23 4.63 -10.82 6.76
CA CYS A 23 4.59 -9.35 6.62
C CYS A 23 4.29 -8.59 7.92
N GLY A 24 3.84 -9.27 8.97
CA GLY A 24 3.46 -8.66 10.25
C GLY A 24 2.01 -8.17 10.30
N GLU A 25 1.24 -8.36 9.22
CA GLU A 25 -0.09 -7.76 9.10
C GLU A 25 -1.20 -8.81 8.92
N SER A 26 -2.40 -8.45 9.40
CA SER A 26 -3.66 -9.13 9.11
C SER A 26 -4.27 -8.58 7.82
N ASP A 27 -5.55 -8.80 7.56
CA ASP A 27 -6.26 -8.22 6.40
C ASP A 27 -6.74 -6.79 6.64
N LEU A 28 -6.68 -6.30 7.88
CA LEU A 28 -6.98 -4.91 8.21
C LEU A 28 -5.82 -4.00 7.75
N VAL A 29 -6.12 -3.05 6.87
CA VAL A 29 -5.10 -2.13 6.36
C VAL A 29 -4.53 -1.29 7.50
N ARG A 30 -3.20 -1.22 7.56
CA ARG A 30 -2.49 -0.33 8.48
C ARG A 30 -1.56 0.60 7.70
N LEU A 31 -1.65 1.87 8.00
CA LEU A 31 -0.81 2.92 7.44
C LEU A 31 0.07 3.54 8.51
N SER A 32 1.33 3.74 8.20
CA SER A 32 2.26 4.50 9.05
C SER A 32 2.25 5.99 8.72
N ARG A 33 2.04 6.32 7.43
CA ARG A 33 2.03 7.71 6.95
C ARG A 33 1.26 7.81 5.64
N ALA A 34 0.58 8.94 5.44
CA ALA A 34 0.07 9.38 4.15
C ALA A 34 0.28 10.90 4.07
N ALA A 35 1.08 11.38 3.11
CA ALA A 35 1.41 12.81 2.96
C ALA A 35 2.08 13.06 1.61
N LEU A 36 2.13 14.33 1.20
CA LEU A 36 2.99 14.76 0.09
C LEU A 36 4.46 14.50 0.42
N HIS A 37 5.18 13.90 -0.52
CA HIS A 37 6.61 13.63 -0.43
C HIS A 37 7.32 14.27 -1.62
N MET A 38 8.27 15.15 -1.33
CA MET A 38 8.93 15.98 -2.35
C MET A 38 10.24 15.38 -2.88
N TRP A 39 10.69 14.29 -2.28
CA TRP A 39 12.04 13.73 -2.47
C TRP A 39 12.02 12.31 -3.05
N GLU A 40 10.96 11.95 -3.79
CA GLU A 40 11.01 10.81 -4.70
C GLU A 40 11.82 11.20 -5.96
N GLU A 41 12.06 10.26 -6.86
CA GLU A 41 12.68 10.55 -8.15
C GLU A 41 11.95 11.71 -8.86
N PRO A 42 12.67 12.58 -9.60
CA PRO A 42 12.06 13.75 -10.24
C PRO A 42 10.85 13.45 -11.11
N CYS A 43 10.84 12.30 -11.79
CA CYS A 43 9.71 11.85 -12.60
C CYS A 43 8.47 11.47 -11.80
N ILE A 44 8.62 11.21 -10.49
CA ILE A 44 7.53 10.85 -9.56
C ILE A 44 7.08 12.09 -8.78
N SER A 45 8.01 12.76 -8.11
CA SER A 45 7.69 13.95 -7.29
C SER A 45 7.24 15.15 -8.13
N GLY A 46 7.87 15.38 -9.29
CA GLY A 46 7.64 16.60 -10.07
C GLY A 46 7.85 17.85 -9.20
N THR A 47 7.00 18.86 -9.41
CA THR A 47 7.06 20.13 -8.65
C THR A 47 6.14 20.13 -7.43
N ASN A 48 5.07 19.34 -7.43
CA ASN A 48 4.03 19.36 -6.40
C ASN A 48 4.16 18.25 -5.37
N GLY A 49 5.04 17.28 -5.62
CA GLY A 49 5.26 16.13 -4.77
C GLY A 49 4.40 14.91 -5.11
N SER A 50 4.82 13.78 -4.61
CA SER A 50 4.13 12.49 -4.71
C SER A 50 3.22 12.31 -3.50
N GLY A 51 1.99 11.86 -3.70
CA GLY A 51 1.07 11.48 -2.63
C GLY A 51 1.45 10.12 -2.06
N ALA A 52 2.48 10.09 -1.21
CA ALA A 52 3.05 8.86 -0.68
C ALA A 52 2.21 8.27 0.45
N VAL A 53 1.83 7.01 0.30
CA VAL A 53 1.08 6.22 1.29
C VAL A 53 1.93 5.05 1.72
N PHE A 54 2.43 5.10 2.96
CA PHE A 54 3.31 4.08 3.54
C PHE A 54 2.47 3.04 4.28
N PHE A 55 2.41 1.84 3.74
CA PHE A 55 1.76 0.71 4.40
C PHE A 55 2.68 0.09 5.45
N SER A 56 2.11 -0.27 6.61
CA SER A 56 2.84 -0.97 7.66
C SER A 56 3.09 -2.42 7.26
N GLY A 57 4.20 -2.98 7.73
CA GLY A 57 4.61 -4.33 7.38
C GLY A 57 5.31 -4.42 6.03
N CYS A 58 6.00 -5.54 5.79
CA CYS A 58 6.71 -5.77 4.54
C CYS A 58 6.89 -7.27 4.26
N THR A 59 6.69 -7.67 3.01
CA THR A 59 6.88 -9.07 2.58
C THR A 59 8.34 -9.48 2.51
N LEU A 60 9.29 -8.52 2.40
CA LEU A 60 10.72 -8.77 2.26
C LEU A 60 11.49 -8.60 3.58
N ARG A 61 11.25 -7.50 4.32
CA ARG A 61 11.92 -7.18 5.60
C ARG A 61 13.44 -7.16 5.51
N CYS A 62 13.99 -6.33 4.61
CA CYS A 62 15.43 -6.18 4.46
C CYS A 62 16.09 -5.73 5.76
N VAL A 63 17.24 -6.33 6.14
CA VAL A 63 17.98 -6.00 7.38
C VAL A 63 18.53 -4.57 7.38
N TYR A 64 18.76 -3.98 6.21
CA TYR A 64 19.24 -2.62 6.01
C TYR A 64 18.14 -1.63 5.60
N CYS A 65 16.85 -1.95 5.84
CA CYS A 65 15.74 -1.12 5.42
C CYS A 65 15.77 0.24 6.13
N GLN A 66 15.79 1.34 5.36
CA GLN A 66 15.68 2.69 5.92
C GLN A 66 14.35 2.93 6.65
N ASN A 67 13.30 2.20 6.28
CA ASN A 67 11.97 2.24 6.89
C ASN A 67 11.77 1.04 7.85
N TYR A 68 12.79 0.67 8.62
CA TYR A 68 12.80 -0.54 9.45
C TYR A 68 11.56 -0.68 10.34
N HIS A 69 11.22 0.36 11.11
CA HIS A 69 10.08 0.33 12.03
C HIS A 69 8.73 0.16 11.32
N ILE A 70 8.59 0.72 10.11
CA ILE A 70 7.41 0.52 9.27
C ILE A 70 7.37 -0.92 8.74
N ALA A 71 8.49 -1.38 8.19
CA ALA A 71 8.61 -2.72 7.59
C ALA A 71 8.38 -3.85 8.61
N ASN A 72 8.68 -3.63 9.87
CA ASN A 72 8.46 -4.59 10.96
C ASN A 72 7.11 -4.42 11.67
N SER A 73 6.20 -3.61 11.14
CA SER A 73 4.87 -3.39 11.72
C SER A 73 4.85 -2.74 13.11
N GLU A 74 5.94 -2.06 13.48
CA GLU A 74 6.05 -1.39 14.78
C GLU A 74 5.23 -0.10 14.81
N ILE A 75 5.06 0.55 13.65
CA ILE A 75 4.34 1.80 13.48
C ILE A 75 3.15 1.60 12.53
N GLY A 76 2.03 2.19 12.85
CA GLY A 76 0.88 2.25 11.96
C GLY A 76 -0.45 2.27 12.69
N LYS A 77 -1.44 2.87 12.04
CA LYS A 77 -2.84 2.91 12.47
C LYS A 77 -3.71 2.13 11.49
N THR A 78 -4.65 1.37 12.02
CA THR A 78 -5.64 0.66 11.20
C THR A 78 -6.61 1.67 10.58
N VAL A 79 -6.90 1.48 9.30
CA VAL A 79 -7.88 2.26 8.54
C VAL A 79 -8.84 1.32 7.81
N SER A 80 -10.08 1.76 7.61
CA SER A 80 -11.01 1.04 6.75
C SER A 80 -10.68 1.27 5.27
N VAL A 81 -11.27 0.47 4.39
CA VAL A 81 -11.16 0.64 2.93
C VAL A 81 -11.72 2.01 2.51
N GLU A 82 -12.84 2.42 3.14
CA GLU A 82 -13.46 3.73 2.90
C GLU A 82 -12.49 4.86 3.28
N ARG A 83 -11.87 4.76 4.45
CA ARG A 83 -10.90 5.77 4.91
C ARG A 83 -9.66 5.81 4.00
N LEU A 84 -9.19 4.67 3.52
CA LEU A 84 -8.09 4.61 2.56
C LEU A 84 -8.47 5.32 1.25
N SER A 85 -9.70 5.10 0.77
CA SER A 85 -10.24 5.81 -0.41
C SER A 85 -10.27 7.34 -0.21
N GLU A 86 -10.70 7.80 0.96
CA GLU A 86 -10.70 9.23 1.32
C GLU A 86 -9.29 9.82 1.35
N ILE A 87 -8.33 9.10 1.91
CA ILE A 87 -6.92 9.52 1.94
C ILE A 87 -6.38 9.74 0.52
N PHE A 88 -6.72 8.88 -0.44
CA PHE A 88 -6.31 9.08 -1.83
C PHE A 88 -6.89 10.37 -2.43
N LEU A 89 -8.15 10.69 -2.12
CA LEU A 89 -8.79 11.93 -2.57
C LEU A 89 -8.20 13.16 -1.87
N GLU A 90 -7.93 13.09 -0.57
CA GLU A 90 -7.28 14.16 0.19
C GLU A 90 -5.89 14.50 -0.37
N LEU A 91 -5.10 13.49 -0.76
CA LEU A 91 -3.81 13.70 -1.41
C LEU A 91 -3.95 14.37 -2.78
N GLN A 92 -4.98 13.98 -3.56
CA GLN A 92 -5.30 14.65 -4.82
C GLN A 92 -5.67 16.12 -4.58
N GLU A 93 -6.52 16.43 -3.60
CA GLU A 93 -6.92 17.78 -3.24
C GLU A 93 -5.73 18.63 -2.78
N GLN A 94 -4.72 18.03 -2.14
CA GLN A 94 -3.46 18.67 -1.77
C GLN A 94 -2.54 18.93 -2.98
N GLY A 95 -2.92 18.51 -4.18
CA GLY A 95 -2.16 18.74 -5.41
C GLY A 95 -1.09 17.71 -5.72
N ALA A 96 -1.17 16.50 -5.14
CA ALA A 96 -0.23 15.42 -5.47
C ALA A 96 -0.19 15.12 -6.98
N ASN A 97 0.98 14.80 -7.51
CA ASN A 97 1.14 14.39 -8.92
C ASN A 97 0.68 12.96 -9.19
N ASN A 98 0.63 12.13 -8.16
CA ASN A 98 0.26 10.72 -8.21
C ASN A 98 -0.12 10.22 -6.81
N ILE A 99 -0.65 9.01 -6.73
CA ILE A 99 -0.74 8.26 -5.47
C ILE A 99 0.36 7.20 -5.51
N ASN A 100 1.34 7.33 -4.62
CA ASN A 100 2.49 6.44 -4.52
C ASN A 100 2.28 5.45 -3.36
N LEU A 101 2.02 4.20 -3.71
CA LEU A 101 1.76 3.11 -2.76
C LEU A 101 3.08 2.47 -2.36
N VAL A 102 3.58 2.79 -1.17
CA VAL A 102 4.87 2.28 -0.69
C VAL A 102 4.67 0.97 0.08
N THR A 103 5.27 -0.10 -0.42
CA THR A 103 5.18 -1.48 0.10
C THR A 103 3.73 -2.02 0.15
N PRO A 104 2.97 -2.02 -0.95
CA PRO A 104 1.53 -2.30 -0.95
C PRO A 104 1.16 -3.77 -1.06
N THR A 105 2.10 -4.66 -1.39
CA THR A 105 1.89 -6.06 -1.82
C THR A 105 0.88 -6.83 -0.97
N HIS A 106 1.00 -6.73 0.35
CA HIS A 106 0.19 -7.52 1.28
C HIS A 106 -1.21 -6.95 1.53
N PHE A 107 -1.52 -5.79 0.94
CA PHE A 107 -2.83 -5.14 0.99
C PHE A 107 -3.48 -4.93 -0.39
N VAL A 108 -2.96 -5.58 -1.43
CA VAL A 108 -3.48 -5.43 -2.82
C VAL A 108 -5.01 -5.55 -2.91
N PRO A 109 -5.70 -6.54 -2.30
CA PRO A 109 -7.15 -6.62 -2.39
C PRO A 109 -7.87 -5.38 -1.83
N GLN A 110 -7.43 -4.89 -0.67
CA GLN A 110 -8.00 -3.73 0.01
C GLN A 110 -7.70 -2.43 -0.75
N ILE A 111 -6.49 -2.34 -1.32
CA ILE A 111 -6.08 -1.20 -2.15
C ILE A 111 -6.94 -1.12 -3.41
N ILE A 112 -7.17 -2.23 -4.11
CA ILE A 112 -8.06 -2.26 -5.28
C ILE A 112 -9.45 -1.75 -4.89
N ALA A 113 -10.03 -2.29 -3.81
CA ALA A 113 -11.34 -1.85 -3.35
C ALA A 113 -11.40 -0.35 -3.00
N ALA A 114 -10.33 0.18 -2.38
CA ALA A 114 -10.24 1.60 -2.06
C ALA A 114 -10.07 2.47 -3.31
N LEU A 115 -9.27 2.04 -4.28
CA LEU A 115 -9.09 2.73 -5.56
C LEU A 115 -10.40 2.76 -6.36
N ASP A 116 -11.14 1.65 -6.40
CA ASP A 116 -12.45 1.58 -7.07
C ASP A 116 -13.43 2.60 -6.46
N GLN A 117 -13.44 2.72 -5.13
CA GLN A 117 -14.27 3.73 -4.45
C GLN A 117 -13.79 5.15 -4.75
N ALA A 118 -12.48 5.40 -4.69
CA ALA A 118 -11.90 6.72 -4.96
C ALA A 118 -12.12 7.16 -6.41
N ARG A 119 -11.97 6.25 -7.39
CA ARG A 119 -12.24 6.51 -8.81
C ARG A 119 -13.69 6.94 -9.04
N LYS A 120 -14.65 6.27 -8.41
CA LYS A 120 -16.07 6.64 -8.48
C LYS A 120 -16.36 8.02 -7.89
N LYS A 121 -15.51 8.49 -6.96
CA LYS A 121 -15.59 9.82 -6.32
C LYS A 121 -14.73 10.89 -7.00
N GLY A 122 -14.07 10.56 -8.13
CA GLY A 122 -13.31 11.53 -8.93
C GLY A 122 -11.79 11.48 -8.77
N LEU A 123 -11.21 10.44 -8.19
CA LEU A 123 -9.76 10.24 -8.23
C LEU A 123 -9.33 10.04 -9.69
N ASN A 124 -8.46 10.89 -10.20
CA ASN A 124 -7.94 10.86 -11.57
C ASN A 124 -6.42 10.75 -11.67
N LEU A 125 -5.73 10.77 -10.55
CA LEU A 125 -4.27 10.67 -10.50
C LEU A 125 -3.76 9.29 -10.93
N PRO A 126 -2.57 9.22 -11.53
CA PRO A 126 -1.87 7.96 -11.76
C PRO A 126 -1.47 7.30 -10.44
N ILE A 127 -1.43 5.97 -10.45
CA ILE A 127 -1.02 5.18 -9.29
C ILE A 127 0.39 4.66 -9.53
N VAL A 128 1.29 4.94 -8.60
CA VAL A 128 2.65 4.39 -8.56
C VAL A 128 2.66 3.22 -7.58
N TYR A 129 3.07 2.06 -8.05
CA TYR A 129 3.23 0.85 -7.24
C TYR A 129 4.71 0.68 -6.86
N ASN A 130 5.06 1.20 -5.67
CA ASN A 130 6.44 1.20 -5.17
C ASN A 130 6.72 -0.10 -4.41
N THR A 131 7.41 -1.01 -5.05
CA THR A 131 7.63 -2.38 -4.59
C THR A 131 9.10 -2.77 -4.58
N SER A 132 9.43 -3.78 -3.75
CA SER A 132 10.74 -4.44 -3.74
C SER A 132 10.96 -5.40 -4.91
N GLY A 133 9.96 -5.62 -5.77
CA GLY A 133 9.97 -6.63 -6.83
C GLY A 133 9.75 -8.07 -6.36
N TYR A 134 9.60 -8.31 -5.06
CA TYR A 134 9.30 -9.63 -4.50
C TYR A 134 7.78 -9.88 -4.55
N GLU A 135 7.29 -10.17 -5.77
CA GLU A 135 5.88 -10.19 -6.10
C GLU A 135 5.44 -11.53 -6.72
N LYS A 136 4.15 -11.80 -6.65
CA LYS A 136 3.51 -12.87 -7.45
C LYS A 136 2.86 -12.27 -8.69
N VAL A 137 3.08 -12.89 -9.83
CA VAL A 137 2.49 -12.47 -11.11
C VAL A 137 0.96 -12.44 -11.03
N GLU A 138 0.34 -13.41 -10.37
CA GLU A 138 -1.10 -13.49 -10.20
C GLU A 138 -1.65 -12.30 -9.39
N THR A 139 -0.88 -11.83 -8.39
CA THR A 139 -1.26 -10.67 -7.59
C THR A 139 -1.11 -9.38 -8.40
N LEU A 140 -0.01 -9.23 -9.15
CA LEU A 140 0.19 -8.07 -10.02
C LEU A 140 -0.86 -7.98 -11.14
N ARG A 141 -1.26 -9.10 -11.72
CA ARG A 141 -2.32 -9.13 -12.74
C ARG A 141 -3.66 -8.55 -12.26
N ARG A 142 -3.92 -8.57 -10.97
CA ARG A 142 -5.13 -7.99 -10.38
C ARG A 142 -5.13 -6.46 -10.40
N LEU A 143 -3.96 -5.85 -10.62
CA LEU A 143 -3.78 -4.39 -10.71
C LEU A 143 -3.94 -3.86 -12.14
N ASN A 144 -4.18 -4.73 -13.12
CA ASN A 144 -4.48 -4.33 -14.50
C ASN A 144 -5.86 -3.67 -14.55
N GLY A 145 -5.91 -2.41 -15.04
CA GLY A 145 -7.17 -1.67 -15.25
C GLY A 145 -7.04 -0.19 -15.00
#